data_7bcc9554aff59d17c00e9084a3dd6bf3
#
_entry.id   7bcc9554aff59d17c00e9084a3dd6bf3
#
_cell.length_a   1.000
_cell.length_b   1.000
_cell.length_c   1.000
_cell.angle_alpha   90.00
_cell.angle_beta   90.00
_cell.angle_gamma   90.00
#
_symmetry.space_group_name_H-M   'P 1'
#
loop_
_entity.id
_entity.type
_entity.pdbx_description
1 polymer ?
#
loop_
_entity_poly.entity_id
_entity_poly.type
_entity_poly.pdbx_seq_one_letter_code
_entity_poly.pdbx_strand_id
1 'polypeptide(L)'
;MSSLWTENIEMPEFPTLEKDIRTQVLIIGGGMAGVLCAYFLQQAGVDYCLLEKDRICQGVTGHTTAKITAQHGLIYEKSLQSMGQERAELFLKANLRAVENYKNLGRFLDCDMEETDSYLYSVRERRKLESEIQALGSLGFQADYTEDTELPFEVEGAIRFPRQAQFQPLKFAAGISKNLRIYEHSEVREMTEYFALTEKGSVAAEKIIIATHFPFINTRGSYYLKLYQNRSYVLACAYGKNLKGMYLEADNIGLSLRNYEDYLLIGGGGHRSGKEKNNWDLLRDIAKAVSYTHLRAHETRSN
;
A
#
# COMPACT_ATOMS: atom_id res chain seq x y z
N MET A 1 -15.21 -8.95 -10.10
CA MET A 1 -15.54 -8.02 -9.00
C MET A 1 -14.81 -6.74 -9.28
N SER A 2 -15.51 -5.62 -9.33
CA SER A 2 -14.91 -4.29 -9.52
C SER A 2 -14.41 -3.76 -8.18
N SER A 3 -13.30 -3.07 -8.17
CA SER A 3 -12.83 -2.31 -7.02
C SER A 3 -13.55 -0.96 -6.95
N LEU A 4 -13.85 -0.48 -5.75
CA LEU A 4 -14.35 0.87 -5.53
C LEU A 4 -13.48 1.94 -6.22
N TRP A 5 -12.15 1.69 -6.23
CA TRP A 5 -11.20 2.62 -6.82
C TRP A 5 -11.25 2.71 -8.35
N THR A 6 -11.82 1.69 -9.02
CA THR A 6 -11.93 1.65 -10.48
C THR A 6 -13.21 2.28 -11.01
N GLU A 7 -14.13 2.64 -10.12
CA GLU A 7 -15.37 3.31 -10.51
C GLU A 7 -15.09 4.78 -10.85
N ASN A 8 -15.59 5.23 -11.98
CA ASN A 8 -15.52 6.63 -12.44
C ASN A 8 -14.09 7.20 -12.55
N ILE A 9 -13.09 6.37 -12.83
CA ILE A 9 -11.73 6.82 -13.10
C ILE A 9 -11.28 6.44 -14.49
N GLU A 10 -10.72 7.41 -15.20
CA GLU A 10 -10.04 7.21 -16.47
C GLU A 10 -8.53 7.22 -16.25
N MET A 11 -7.94 6.03 -16.31
CA MET A 11 -6.49 5.87 -16.21
C MET A 11 -5.83 6.20 -17.56
N PRO A 12 -4.68 6.89 -17.57
CA PRO A 12 -3.94 7.13 -18.80
C PRO A 12 -3.54 5.81 -19.47
N GLU A 13 -3.42 5.82 -20.79
CA GLU A 13 -2.98 4.69 -21.60
C GLU A 13 -1.57 4.94 -22.10
N PHE A 14 -0.76 3.89 -22.11
CA PHE A 14 0.63 3.97 -22.54
C PHE A 14 0.90 2.95 -23.67
N PRO A 15 1.82 3.29 -24.60
CA PRO A 15 2.12 2.41 -25.70
C PRO A 15 2.80 1.10 -25.25
N THR A 16 2.71 0.08 -26.08
CA THR A 16 3.53 -1.13 -25.93
C THR A 16 4.97 -0.86 -26.41
N LEU A 17 5.95 -1.51 -25.80
CA LEU A 17 7.32 -1.50 -26.29
C LEU A 17 7.43 -2.34 -27.57
N GLU A 18 7.65 -1.69 -28.71
CA GLU A 18 7.71 -2.36 -30.03
C GLU A 18 9.11 -2.29 -30.71
N LYS A 19 10.12 -1.84 -29.95
CA LYS A 19 11.50 -1.72 -30.48
C LYS A 19 12.52 -1.86 -29.34
N ASP A 20 13.77 -2.11 -29.75
CA ASP A 20 14.90 -2.11 -28.82
C ASP A 20 15.25 -0.68 -28.41
N ILE A 21 15.42 -0.47 -27.11
CA ILE A 21 15.79 0.83 -26.54
C ILE A 21 16.93 0.69 -25.55
N ARG A 22 17.59 1.83 -25.27
CA ARG A 22 18.58 1.94 -24.22
C ARG A 22 18.16 3.05 -23.25
N THR A 23 18.46 2.87 -21.96
CA THR A 23 18.16 3.85 -20.93
C THR A 23 19.15 3.71 -19.76
N GLN A 24 19.25 4.70 -18.89
CA GLN A 24 20.05 4.58 -17.66
C GLN A 24 19.38 3.67 -16.64
N VAL A 25 18.06 3.83 -16.44
CA VAL A 25 17.32 3.05 -15.45
C VAL A 25 16.09 2.40 -16.07
N LEU A 26 16.00 1.08 -15.96
CA LEU A 26 14.79 0.33 -16.28
C LEU A 26 14.02 0.04 -14.99
N ILE A 27 12.72 0.33 -14.99
CA ILE A 27 11.79 -0.06 -13.91
C ILE A 27 10.90 -1.17 -14.44
N ILE A 28 10.78 -2.27 -13.70
CA ILE A 28 9.91 -3.40 -14.06
C ILE A 28 8.78 -3.48 -13.03
N GLY A 29 7.55 -3.28 -13.49
CA GLY A 29 6.33 -3.26 -12.69
C GLY A 29 5.74 -1.86 -12.50
N GLY A 30 4.52 -1.67 -12.98
CA GLY A 30 3.77 -0.42 -12.99
C GLY A 30 2.80 -0.24 -11.81
N GLY A 31 3.06 -0.87 -10.66
CA GLY A 31 2.35 -0.58 -9.42
C GLY A 31 2.76 0.77 -8.82
N MET A 32 2.17 1.16 -7.68
CA MET A 32 2.46 2.44 -7.01
C MET A 32 3.96 2.67 -6.81
N ALA A 33 4.71 1.66 -6.39
CA ALA A 33 6.16 1.77 -6.18
C ALA A 33 6.91 2.09 -7.49
N GLY A 34 6.60 1.39 -8.58
CA GLY A 34 7.24 1.63 -9.87
C GLY A 34 6.90 3.00 -10.46
N VAL A 35 5.63 3.40 -10.38
CA VAL A 35 5.17 4.72 -10.86
C VAL A 35 5.84 5.85 -10.08
N LEU A 36 5.97 5.73 -8.75
CA LEU A 36 6.70 6.70 -7.94
C LEU A 36 8.20 6.72 -8.24
N CYS A 37 8.83 5.56 -8.45
CA CYS A 37 10.24 5.51 -8.91
C CYS A 37 10.40 6.26 -10.23
N ALA A 38 9.53 6.01 -11.22
CA ALA A 38 9.54 6.69 -12.50
C ALA A 38 9.38 8.21 -12.33
N TYR A 39 8.43 8.64 -11.50
CA TYR A 39 8.21 10.04 -11.20
C TYR A 39 9.46 10.72 -10.63
N PHE A 40 10.06 10.14 -9.60
CA PHE A 40 11.24 10.74 -8.98
C PHE A 40 12.50 10.71 -9.88
N LEU A 41 12.67 9.68 -10.71
CA LEU A 41 13.75 9.66 -11.71
C LEU A 41 13.54 10.74 -12.76
N GLN A 42 12.31 10.96 -13.22
CA GLN A 42 11.99 12.06 -14.13
C GLN A 42 12.30 13.43 -13.52
N GLN A 43 11.90 13.66 -12.25
CA GLN A 43 12.21 14.91 -11.55
C GLN A 43 13.71 15.13 -11.37
N ALA A 44 14.47 14.06 -11.25
CA ALA A 44 15.94 14.11 -11.15
C ALA A 44 16.66 14.24 -12.52
N GLY A 45 15.92 14.27 -13.63
CA GLY A 45 16.50 14.34 -14.99
C GLY A 45 17.24 13.07 -15.41
N VAL A 46 16.96 11.92 -14.78
CA VAL A 46 17.57 10.63 -15.12
C VAL A 46 16.79 10.00 -16.29
N ASP A 47 17.49 9.51 -17.31
CA ASP A 47 16.86 8.75 -18.40
C ASP A 47 16.39 7.39 -17.89
N TYR A 48 15.10 7.13 -18.02
CA TYR A 48 14.47 5.89 -17.53
C TYR A 48 13.36 5.42 -18.47
N CYS A 49 12.95 4.17 -18.30
CA CYS A 49 11.65 3.70 -18.77
C CYS A 49 11.05 2.71 -17.77
N LEU A 50 9.73 2.59 -17.77
CA LEU A 50 8.99 1.63 -16.98
C LEU A 50 8.28 0.64 -17.90
N LEU A 51 8.41 -0.66 -17.61
CA LEU A 51 7.68 -1.74 -18.29
C LEU A 51 6.64 -2.33 -17.35
N GLU A 52 5.40 -2.42 -17.81
CA GLU A 52 4.30 -3.09 -17.12
C GLU A 52 3.71 -4.17 -18.04
N LYS A 53 3.44 -5.35 -17.46
CA LYS A 53 2.91 -6.48 -18.23
C LYS A 53 1.48 -6.29 -18.71
N ASP A 54 0.66 -5.65 -17.87
CA ASP A 54 -0.75 -5.34 -18.14
C ASP A 54 -0.92 -3.82 -18.27
N ARG A 55 -1.76 -3.21 -17.42
CA ARG A 55 -1.89 -1.76 -17.27
C ARG A 55 -1.40 -1.33 -15.90
N ILE A 56 -0.92 -0.09 -15.78
CA ILE A 56 -0.43 0.42 -14.50
C ILE A 56 -1.52 0.38 -13.42
N CYS A 57 -1.10 0.08 -12.20
CA CYS A 57 -1.91 0.12 -10.99
C CYS A 57 -3.16 -0.79 -10.95
N GLN A 58 -3.33 -1.72 -11.90
CA GLN A 58 -4.45 -2.68 -11.89
C GLN A 58 -4.29 -3.82 -10.86
N GLY A 59 -3.10 -4.01 -10.33
CA GLY A 59 -2.83 -5.01 -9.29
C GLY A 59 -3.27 -4.54 -7.89
N VAL A 60 -2.42 -4.77 -6.90
CA VAL A 60 -2.66 -4.42 -5.48
C VAL A 60 -2.98 -2.94 -5.26
N THR A 61 -2.41 -2.04 -6.06
CA THR A 61 -2.70 -0.60 -5.98
C THR A 61 -4.18 -0.29 -6.16
N GLY A 62 -4.84 -0.95 -7.11
CA GLY A 62 -6.28 -0.82 -7.33
C GLY A 62 -7.15 -1.59 -6.32
N HIS A 63 -6.57 -2.27 -5.32
CA HIS A 63 -7.28 -3.14 -4.38
C HIS A 63 -6.81 -2.94 -2.92
N THR A 64 -6.40 -1.74 -2.57
CA THR A 64 -5.86 -1.38 -1.25
C THR A 64 -6.90 -0.65 -0.39
N THR A 65 -6.69 -0.58 0.92
CA THR A 65 -7.42 0.34 1.80
C THR A 65 -6.94 1.79 1.67
N ALA A 66 -5.86 2.04 0.94
CA ALA A 66 -5.31 3.34 0.58
C ALA A 66 -5.09 4.30 1.76
N LYS A 67 -4.42 3.80 2.80
CA LYS A 67 -3.92 4.59 3.93
C LYS A 67 -2.47 5.00 3.68
N ILE A 68 -2.14 6.22 4.03
CA ILE A 68 -0.78 6.76 4.02
C ILE A 68 -0.41 7.01 5.48
N THR A 69 0.38 6.12 6.06
CA THR A 69 0.74 6.19 7.48
C THR A 69 2.18 5.72 7.69
N ALA A 70 2.87 6.31 8.66
CA ALA A 70 4.16 5.83 9.12
C ALA A 70 4.03 4.60 10.03
N GLN A 71 2.80 4.23 10.42
CA GLN A 71 2.49 3.15 11.34
C GLN A 71 1.92 1.94 10.61
N HIS A 72 2.63 0.82 10.65
CA HIS A 72 2.31 -0.43 9.94
C HIS A 72 2.18 -1.62 10.91
N GLY A 73 1.36 -1.49 11.95
CA GLY A 73 1.28 -2.46 13.04
C GLY A 73 2.36 -2.21 14.11
N LEU A 74 2.65 -3.19 14.94
CA LEU A 74 3.67 -3.14 16.00
C LEU A 74 5.07 -3.38 15.40
N ILE A 75 5.63 -2.37 14.73
CA ILE A 75 6.88 -2.54 13.97
C ILE A 75 8.09 -1.85 14.60
N TYR A 76 7.90 -0.82 15.43
CA TYR A 76 9.03 -0.02 15.93
C TYR A 76 9.76 -0.69 17.08
N GLU A 77 9.04 -1.36 18.00
CA GLU A 77 9.66 -2.21 19.00
C GLU A 77 10.50 -3.31 18.33
N LYS A 78 9.90 -4.02 17.36
CA LYS A 78 10.59 -5.07 16.60
C LYS A 78 11.78 -4.54 15.80
N SER A 79 11.66 -3.36 15.21
CA SER A 79 12.74 -2.72 14.45
C SER A 79 13.89 -2.35 15.38
N LEU A 80 13.60 -1.77 16.54
CA LEU A 80 14.59 -1.43 17.56
C LEU A 80 15.37 -2.68 18.03
N GLN A 81 14.65 -3.77 18.31
CA GLN A 81 15.26 -5.04 18.74
C GLN A 81 16.09 -5.70 17.63
N SER A 82 15.66 -5.65 16.38
CA SER A 82 16.29 -6.41 15.27
C SER A 82 17.42 -5.66 14.57
N MET A 83 17.35 -4.34 14.47
CA MET A 83 18.32 -3.53 13.70
C MET A 83 19.05 -2.48 14.52
N GLY A 84 18.71 -2.30 15.81
CA GLY A 84 19.32 -1.33 16.72
C GLY A 84 18.80 0.09 16.55
N GLN A 85 19.16 0.95 17.49
CA GLN A 85 18.67 2.33 17.65
C GLN A 85 18.80 3.16 16.37
N GLU A 86 20.00 3.30 15.86
CA GLU A 86 20.29 4.18 14.72
C GLU A 86 19.49 3.83 13.46
N ARG A 87 19.44 2.54 13.11
CA ARG A 87 18.70 2.09 11.93
C ARG A 87 17.19 2.17 12.12
N ALA A 88 16.68 1.90 13.33
CA ALA A 88 15.26 2.04 13.65
C ALA A 88 14.82 3.51 13.58
N GLU A 89 15.67 4.47 14.03
CA GLU A 89 15.41 5.90 13.86
C GLU A 89 15.37 6.31 12.39
N LEU A 90 16.32 5.83 11.58
CA LEU A 90 16.33 6.11 10.14
C LEU A 90 15.08 5.55 9.46
N PHE A 91 14.65 4.35 9.85
CA PHE A 91 13.44 3.73 9.34
C PHE A 91 12.18 4.55 9.68
N LEU A 92 12.03 4.99 10.94
CA LEU A 92 10.94 5.86 11.36
C LEU A 92 10.95 7.20 10.60
N LYS A 93 12.11 7.88 10.54
CA LYS A 93 12.27 9.14 9.80
C LYS A 93 11.93 9.00 8.31
N ALA A 94 12.33 7.88 7.69
CA ALA A 94 12.01 7.60 6.29
C ALA A 94 10.50 7.45 6.07
N ASN A 95 9.79 6.73 6.96
CA ASN A 95 8.34 6.59 6.88
C ASN A 95 7.61 7.92 7.09
N LEU A 96 7.99 8.70 8.10
CA LEU A 96 7.41 10.02 8.33
C LEU A 96 7.62 10.95 7.13
N ARG A 97 8.82 10.95 6.55
CA ARG A 97 9.13 11.72 5.34
C ARG A 97 8.31 11.24 4.14
N ALA A 98 8.09 9.93 4.01
CA ALA A 98 7.24 9.39 2.95
C ALA A 98 5.80 9.88 3.05
N VAL A 99 5.22 9.91 4.26
CA VAL A 99 3.87 10.47 4.51
C VAL A 99 3.80 11.92 4.03
N GLU A 100 4.76 12.77 4.43
CA GLU A 100 4.79 14.17 4.01
C GLU A 100 4.98 14.32 2.48
N ASN A 101 5.81 13.48 1.87
CA ASN A 101 5.98 13.50 0.41
C ASN A 101 4.69 13.13 -0.32
N TYR A 102 3.94 12.13 0.13
CA TYR A 102 2.64 11.79 -0.45
C TYR A 102 1.65 12.95 -0.31
N LYS A 103 1.55 13.56 0.85
CA LYS A 103 0.69 14.72 1.10
C LYS A 103 1.06 15.90 0.18
N ASN A 104 2.35 16.19 0.05
CA ASN A 104 2.84 17.26 -0.81
C ASN A 104 2.51 17.01 -2.28
N LEU A 105 2.68 15.78 -2.78
CA LEU A 105 2.28 15.43 -4.14
C LEU A 105 0.77 15.50 -4.31
N GLY A 106 0.00 14.97 -3.35
CA GLY A 106 -1.45 14.94 -3.41
C GLY A 106 -2.12 16.32 -3.39
N ARG A 107 -1.48 17.36 -2.84
CA ARG A 107 -2.00 18.75 -2.83
C ARG A 107 -2.25 19.32 -4.23
N PHE A 108 -1.52 18.84 -5.22
CA PHE A 108 -1.59 19.33 -6.61
C PHE A 108 -2.38 18.39 -7.51
N LEU A 109 -2.97 17.34 -6.94
CA LEU A 109 -3.69 16.30 -7.65
C LEU A 109 -5.12 16.24 -7.13
N ASP A 110 -6.08 16.05 -8.03
CA ASP A 110 -7.46 15.70 -7.67
C ASP A 110 -7.51 14.20 -7.34
N CYS A 111 -7.12 13.87 -6.10
CA CYS A 111 -6.99 12.48 -5.64
C CYS A 111 -7.62 12.24 -4.26
N ASP A 112 -8.57 13.08 -3.86
CA ASP A 112 -9.29 12.99 -2.58
C ASP A 112 -8.32 12.84 -1.39
N MET A 113 -7.21 13.59 -1.42
CA MET A 113 -6.20 13.56 -0.35
C MET A 113 -6.77 14.23 0.89
N GLU A 114 -6.89 13.47 1.96
CA GLU A 114 -7.38 13.91 3.25
C GLU A 114 -6.34 13.66 4.34
N GLU A 115 -5.96 14.70 5.09
CA GLU A 115 -5.14 14.55 6.29
C GLU A 115 -6.02 14.07 7.44
N THR A 116 -5.64 12.98 8.08
CA THR A 116 -6.38 12.37 9.18
C THR A 116 -5.43 11.61 10.11
N ASP A 117 -5.88 11.29 11.32
CA ASP A 117 -5.09 10.52 12.27
C ASP A 117 -5.18 9.02 12.00
N SER A 118 -4.12 8.29 12.30
CA SER A 118 -4.08 6.84 12.24
C SER A 118 -3.99 6.26 13.66
N TYR A 119 -4.78 5.23 13.92
CA TYR A 119 -4.88 4.57 15.22
C TYR A 119 -4.49 3.10 15.08
N LEU A 120 -3.50 2.66 15.85
CA LEU A 120 -3.21 1.25 16.06
C LEU A 120 -3.88 0.82 17.36
N TYR A 121 -4.95 0.06 17.26
CA TYR A 121 -5.72 -0.35 18.44
C TYR A 121 -5.55 -1.83 18.77
N SER A 122 -5.78 -2.20 20.01
CA SER A 122 -5.88 -3.58 20.46
C SER A 122 -7.14 -3.79 21.30
N VAL A 123 -7.79 -4.92 21.10
CA VAL A 123 -8.96 -5.35 21.89
C VAL A 123 -8.57 -6.28 23.06
N ARG A 124 -7.28 -6.66 23.18
CA ARG A 124 -6.86 -7.67 24.16
C ARG A 124 -5.53 -7.39 24.83
N GLU A 125 -4.61 -6.68 24.18
CA GLU A 125 -3.19 -6.67 24.55
C GLU A 125 -2.63 -5.25 24.74
N ARG A 126 -3.09 -4.55 25.78
CA ARG A 126 -2.60 -3.23 26.17
C ARG A 126 -1.07 -3.16 26.26
N ARG A 127 -0.43 -4.18 26.85
CA ARG A 127 1.03 -4.19 27.04
C ARG A 127 1.82 -4.08 25.74
N LYS A 128 1.32 -4.65 24.64
CA LYS A 128 1.98 -4.53 23.32
C LYS A 128 1.95 -3.08 22.82
N LEU A 129 0.85 -2.37 23.06
CA LEU A 129 0.76 -0.96 22.69
C LEU A 129 1.73 -0.12 23.55
N GLU A 130 1.81 -0.39 24.85
CA GLU A 130 2.73 0.30 25.76
C GLU A 130 4.20 0.09 25.36
N SER A 131 4.60 -1.13 25.01
CA SER A 131 5.94 -1.43 24.51
C SER A 131 6.27 -0.69 23.20
N GLU A 132 5.33 -0.62 22.27
CA GLU A 132 5.48 0.12 21.01
C GLU A 132 5.62 1.63 21.24
N ILE A 133 4.83 2.20 22.17
CA ILE A 133 4.94 3.62 22.55
C ILE A 133 6.31 3.91 23.18
N GLN A 134 6.79 3.06 24.05
CA GLN A 134 8.14 3.20 24.63
C GLN A 134 9.22 3.14 23.56
N ALA A 135 9.11 2.21 22.61
CA ALA A 135 10.02 2.13 21.48
C ALA A 135 10.00 3.41 20.64
N LEU A 136 8.81 3.90 20.26
CA LEU A 136 8.64 5.16 19.54
C LEU A 136 9.25 6.35 20.29
N GLY A 137 9.02 6.45 21.60
CA GLY A 137 9.63 7.48 22.45
C GLY A 137 11.15 7.41 22.42
N SER A 138 11.75 6.23 22.49
CA SER A 138 13.21 6.05 22.39
C SER A 138 13.76 6.41 21.00
N LEU A 139 12.94 6.34 19.95
CA LEU A 139 13.27 6.75 18.59
C LEU A 139 13.01 8.26 18.33
N GLY A 140 12.62 9.01 19.36
CA GLY A 140 12.38 10.45 19.30
C GLY A 140 11.02 10.84 18.71
N PHE A 141 10.04 9.92 18.69
CA PHE A 141 8.68 10.20 18.25
C PHE A 141 7.69 10.04 19.40
N GLN A 142 6.94 11.12 19.70
CA GLN A 142 5.86 11.07 20.68
C GLN A 142 4.57 10.61 19.99
N ALA A 143 4.15 9.39 20.29
CA ALA A 143 2.83 8.88 19.95
C ALA A 143 1.92 9.02 21.18
N ASP A 144 0.64 9.32 20.93
CA ASP A 144 -0.35 9.46 21.98
C ASP A 144 -1.00 8.10 22.25
N TYR A 145 -1.12 7.72 23.53
CA TYR A 145 -2.00 6.63 23.95
C TYR A 145 -3.39 7.18 24.21
N THR A 146 -4.41 6.48 23.74
CA THR A 146 -5.81 6.83 24.01
C THR A 146 -6.67 5.57 24.17
N GLU A 147 -7.68 5.64 25.05
CA GLU A 147 -8.77 4.66 25.14
C GLU A 147 -10.03 5.19 24.45
N ASP A 148 -10.05 6.50 24.13
CA ASP A 148 -11.15 7.14 23.41
C ASP A 148 -10.96 6.92 21.90
N THR A 149 -11.80 6.07 21.32
CA THR A 149 -11.85 5.76 19.90
C THR A 149 -13.28 5.86 19.38
N GLU A 150 -13.44 6.10 18.09
CA GLU A 150 -14.76 6.09 17.44
C GLU A 150 -15.19 4.70 16.97
N LEU A 151 -14.44 3.67 17.33
CA LEU A 151 -14.79 2.29 16.99
C LEU A 151 -16.14 1.91 17.61
N PRO A 152 -16.96 1.09 16.93
CA PRO A 152 -18.27 0.67 17.44
C PRO A 152 -18.18 -0.48 18.47
N PHE A 153 -17.01 -0.75 19.01
CA PHE A 153 -16.71 -1.78 20.00
C PHE A 153 -15.62 -1.29 20.95
N GLU A 154 -15.57 -1.88 22.13
CA GLU A 154 -14.56 -1.55 23.15
C GLU A 154 -13.17 -2.03 22.75
N VAL A 155 -12.15 -1.26 23.14
CA VAL A 155 -10.74 -1.56 22.92
C VAL A 155 -9.98 -1.38 24.26
N GLU A 156 -8.88 -2.10 24.41
CA GLU A 156 -7.95 -1.92 25.54
C GLU A 156 -7.15 -0.61 25.41
N GLY A 157 -7.12 -0.03 24.20
CA GLY A 157 -6.49 1.22 23.88
C GLY A 157 -6.02 1.30 22.45
N ALA A 158 -5.49 2.44 22.08
CA ALA A 158 -4.92 2.72 20.77
C ALA A 158 -3.70 3.64 20.87
N ILE A 159 -2.78 3.47 19.92
CA ILE A 159 -1.68 4.41 19.63
C ILE A 159 -2.12 5.32 18.52
N ARG A 160 -2.17 6.62 18.77
CA ARG A 160 -2.52 7.64 17.79
C ARG A 160 -1.26 8.18 17.12
N PHE A 161 -1.23 8.13 15.80
CA PHE A 161 -0.28 8.82 14.94
C PHE A 161 -1.00 10.01 14.28
N PRO A 162 -0.72 11.25 14.69
CA PRO A 162 -1.40 12.41 14.14
C PRO A 162 -0.93 12.74 12.74
N ARG A 163 -1.76 13.48 11.99
CA ARG A 163 -1.45 14.06 10.68
C ARG A 163 -0.95 13.06 9.64
N GLN A 164 -1.49 11.87 9.67
CA GLN A 164 -1.35 10.89 8.60
C GLN A 164 -2.26 11.28 7.43
N ALA A 165 -2.48 10.41 6.45
CA ALA A 165 -3.38 10.73 5.34
C ALA A 165 -4.08 9.52 4.76
N GLN A 166 -5.15 9.77 4.02
CA GLN A 166 -5.84 8.82 3.17
C GLN A 166 -6.14 9.45 1.81
N PHE A 167 -6.39 8.64 0.79
CA PHE A 167 -6.54 9.16 -0.57
C PHE A 167 -7.24 8.15 -1.50
N GLN A 168 -7.54 8.56 -2.73
CA GLN A 168 -7.96 7.68 -3.82
C GLN A 168 -6.70 7.29 -4.64
N PRO A 169 -6.25 6.02 -4.57
CA PRO A 169 -4.94 5.64 -5.06
C PRO A 169 -4.80 5.67 -6.58
N LEU A 170 -5.90 5.39 -7.32
CA LEU A 170 -5.85 5.42 -8.78
C LEU A 170 -5.92 6.84 -9.33
N LYS A 171 -6.70 7.75 -8.71
CA LYS A 171 -6.66 9.19 -9.06
C LYS A 171 -5.25 9.76 -8.85
N PHE A 172 -4.62 9.43 -7.73
CA PHE A 172 -3.23 9.83 -7.48
C PHE A 172 -2.28 9.27 -8.54
N ALA A 173 -2.34 7.95 -8.80
CA ALA A 173 -1.50 7.31 -9.81
C ALA A 173 -1.71 7.90 -11.20
N ALA A 174 -2.97 8.13 -11.62
CA ALA A 174 -3.30 8.77 -12.87
C ALA A 174 -2.69 10.18 -12.98
N GLY A 175 -2.79 10.95 -11.88
CA GLY A 175 -2.25 12.31 -11.84
C GLY A 175 -0.74 12.37 -12.02
N ILE A 176 0.02 11.54 -11.30
CA ILE A 176 1.49 11.55 -11.36
C ILE A 176 2.06 10.87 -12.62
N SER A 177 1.31 9.99 -13.27
CA SER A 177 1.82 9.19 -14.40
C SER A 177 1.68 9.84 -15.78
N LYS A 178 0.89 10.90 -15.93
CA LYS A 178 0.52 11.51 -17.22
C LYS A 178 1.67 11.73 -18.21
N ASN A 179 2.85 12.11 -17.71
CA ASN A 179 4.00 12.47 -18.54
C ASN A 179 5.18 11.52 -18.33
N LEU A 180 4.96 10.36 -17.74
CA LEU A 180 6.01 9.38 -17.50
C LEU A 180 6.28 8.52 -18.74
N ARG A 181 7.52 8.08 -18.92
CA ARG A 181 7.90 7.15 -19.98
C ARG A 181 7.59 5.72 -19.54
N ILE A 182 6.38 5.29 -19.84
CA ILE A 182 5.82 3.99 -19.47
C ILE A 182 5.49 3.21 -20.75
N TYR A 183 5.67 1.89 -20.69
CA TYR A 183 5.21 0.94 -21.70
C TYR A 183 4.33 -0.11 -21.00
N GLU A 184 3.05 -0.14 -21.38
CA GLU A 184 2.07 -1.14 -20.94
C GLU A 184 2.09 -2.36 -21.90
N HIS A 185 1.45 -3.46 -21.51
CA HIS A 185 1.42 -4.70 -22.28
C HIS A 185 2.83 -5.16 -22.73
N SER A 186 3.81 -4.94 -21.87
CA SER A 186 5.23 -5.12 -22.11
C SER A 186 5.86 -6.02 -21.05
N GLU A 187 5.36 -7.27 -20.99
CA GLU A 187 5.82 -8.25 -20.01
C GLU A 187 7.29 -8.60 -20.23
N VAL A 188 8.10 -8.45 -19.18
CA VAL A 188 9.49 -8.90 -19.18
C VAL A 188 9.52 -10.42 -19.01
N ARG A 189 9.96 -11.14 -20.04
CA ARG A 189 10.05 -12.61 -20.06
C ARG A 189 11.41 -13.12 -19.61
N GLU A 190 12.46 -12.40 -19.99
CA GLU A 190 13.83 -12.74 -19.65
C GLU A 190 14.59 -11.48 -19.25
N MET A 191 15.53 -11.63 -18.35
CA MET A 191 16.42 -10.52 -17.99
C MET A 191 17.78 -10.99 -17.51
N THR A 192 18.76 -10.11 -17.71
CA THR A 192 20.09 -10.18 -17.11
C THR A 192 20.28 -8.99 -16.16
N GLU A 193 21.50 -8.74 -15.73
CA GLU A 193 21.83 -7.57 -14.89
C GLU A 193 21.62 -6.23 -15.60
N TYR A 194 21.75 -6.20 -16.95
CA TYR A 194 21.71 -4.97 -17.75
C TYR A 194 20.73 -5.03 -18.94
N PHE A 195 19.91 -6.05 -19.01
CA PHE A 195 19.07 -6.28 -20.17
C PHE A 195 17.76 -6.96 -19.79
N ALA A 196 16.65 -6.52 -20.39
CA ALA A 196 15.34 -7.15 -20.27
C ALA A 196 14.72 -7.35 -21.67
N LEU A 197 14.14 -8.53 -21.88
CA LEU A 197 13.47 -8.93 -23.13
C LEU A 197 11.96 -8.99 -22.91
N THR A 198 11.21 -8.36 -23.80
CA THR A 198 9.75 -8.49 -23.92
C THR A 198 9.41 -9.27 -25.19
N GLU A 199 8.13 -9.41 -25.51
CA GLU A 199 7.70 -10.08 -26.72
C GLU A 199 8.09 -9.33 -28.01
N LYS A 200 8.04 -7.98 -27.98
CA LYS A 200 8.15 -7.13 -29.18
C LYS A 200 9.37 -6.21 -29.18
N GLY A 201 10.16 -6.22 -28.13
CA GLY A 201 11.34 -5.37 -28.03
C GLY A 201 12.16 -5.67 -26.78
N SER A 202 13.27 -4.99 -26.65
CA SER A 202 14.19 -5.16 -25.53
C SER A 202 14.65 -3.83 -24.93
N VAL A 203 15.11 -3.88 -23.68
CA VAL A 203 15.67 -2.72 -22.99
C VAL A 203 17.05 -3.06 -22.45
N ALA A 204 18.07 -2.34 -22.93
CA ALA A 204 19.39 -2.31 -22.28
C ALA A 204 19.43 -1.17 -21.26
N ALA A 205 19.84 -1.44 -20.02
CA ALA A 205 19.89 -0.45 -18.96
C ALA A 205 21.13 -0.60 -18.09
N GLU A 206 21.62 0.51 -17.52
CA GLU A 206 22.74 0.50 -16.58
C GLU A 206 22.30 0.00 -15.19
N LYS A 207 21.05 0.25 -14.82
CA LYS A 207 20.43 -0.17 -13.57
C LYS A 207 19.02 -0.69 -13.83
N ILE A 208 18.62 -1.71 -13.07
CA ILE A 208 17.27 -2.27 -13.13
C ILE A 208 16.64 -2.22 -11.74
N ILE A 209 15.48 -1.60 -11.66
CA ILE A 209 14.63 -1.57 -10.45
C ILE A 209 13.50 -2.58 -10.65
N ILE A 210 13.41 -3.58 -9.78
CA ILE A 210 12.33 -4.56 -9.79
C ILE A 210 11.28 -4.10 -8.80
N ALA A 211 10.17 -3.58 -9.31
CA ALA A 211 9.04 -3.06 -8.54
C ALA A 211 7.78 -3.95 -8.69
N THR A 212 7.97 -5.21 -9.06
CA THR A 212 6.90 -6.20 -9.15
C THR A 212 6.45 -6.62 -7.76
N HIS A 213 5.16 -6.90 -7.61
CA HIS A 213 4.57 -7.33 -6.33
C HIS A 213 5.23 -8.60 -5.79
N PHE A 214 5.61 -9.53 -6.67
CA PHE A 214 6.34 -10.73 -6.34
C PHE A 214 7.50 -10.92 -7.32
N PRO A 215 8.71 -11.29 -6.84
CA PRO A 215 9.83 -11.51 -7.71
C PRO A 215 9.56 -12.65 -8.71
N PHE A 216 9.71 -12.38 -10.00
CA PHE A 216 9.58 -13.38 -11.06
C PHE A 216 10.92 -14.01 -11.43
N ILE A 217 12.04 -13.42 -10.98
CA ILE A 217 13.40 -13.91 -11.24
C ILE A 217 13.76 -14.94 -10.21
N ASN A 218 13.94 -16.18 -10.64
CA ASN A 218 14.29 -17.29 -9.77
C ASN A 218 15.77 -17.73 -9.86
N THR A 219 16.50 -17.20 -10.85
CA THR A 219 17.89 -17.59 -11.14
C THR A 219 18.90 -17.08 -10.09
N ARG A 220 18.61 -16.00 -9.39
CA ARG A 220 19.44 -15.47 -8.30
C ARG A 220 18.59 -15.24 -7.06
N GLY A 221 19.08 -15.68 -5.89
CA GLY A 221 18.49 -15.40 -4.59
C GLY A 221 17.36 -16.35 -4.14
N SER A 222 16.85 -17.22 -5.02
CA SER A 222 15.79 -18.21 -4.70
C SER A 222 14.63 -17.59 -3.91
N TYR A 223 14.11 -16.46 -4.33
CA TYR A 223 13.10 -15.69 -3.60
C TYR A 223 11.81 -16.47 -3.35
N TYR A 224 11.42 -17.36 -4.27
CA TYR A 224 10.27 -18.25 -4.10
C TYR A 224 10.35 -19.18 -2.89
N LEU A 225 11.57 -19.45 -2.36
CA LEU A 225 11.76 -20.20 -1.12
C LEU A 225 11.70 -19.32 0.13
N LYS A 226 11.92 -18.03 0.00
CA LYS A 226 12.06 -17.08 1.11
C LYS A 226 10.82 -16.20 1.30
N LEU A 227 10.03 -16.00 0.25
CA LEU A 227 8.89 -15.12 0.23
C LEU A 227 7.62 -15.93 -0.07
N TYR A 228 6.52 -15.46 0.46
CA TYR A 228 5.19 -15.95 0.12
C TYR A 228 4.23 -14.76 0.02
N GLN A 229 3.19 -14.92 -0.78
CA GLN A 229 2.14 -13.93 -0.91
C GLN A 229 1.10 -14.12 0.19
N ASN A 230 0.69 -13.02 0.80
CA ASN A 230 -0.50 -12.96 1.64
C ASN A 230 -1.65 -12.36 0.83
N ARG A 231 -2.82 -12.94 1.01
CA ARG A 231 -4.09 -12.41 0.50
C ARG A 231 -4.82 -11.73 1.64
N SER A 232 -5.27 -10.51 1.42
CA SER A 232 -6.18 -9.78 2.29
C SER A 232 -7.46 -9.44 1.53
N TYR A 233 -8.49 -9.08 2.26
CA TYR A 233 -9.81 -8.76 1.72
C TYR A 233 -10.22 -7.37 2.15
N VAL A 234 -10.97 -6.68 1.31
CA VAL A 234 -11.55 -5.37 1.62
C VAL A 234 -13.01 -5.35 1.20
N LEU A 235 -13.89 -4.98 2.12
CA LEU A 235 -15.30 -4.70 1.85
C LEU A 235 -15.53 -3.20 1.93
N ALA A 236 -16.30 -2.65 1.00
CA ALA A 236 -16.86 -1.31 1.09
C ALA A 236 -18.33 -1.41 1.50
N CYS A 237 -18.66 -0.89 2.66
CA CYS A 237 -20.02 -0.91 3.22
C CYS A 237 -20.63 0.48 3.06
N ALA A 238 -21.70 0.61 2.25
CA ALA A 238 -22.42 1.85 2.10
C ALA A 238 -23.10 2.25 3.42
N TYR A 239 -23.11 3.55 3.73
CA TYR A 239 -23.76 4.12 4.92
C TYR A 239 -23.26 3.55 6.25
N GLY A 240 -21.99 3.09 6.27
CA GLY A 240 -21.35 2.68 7.51
C GLY A 240 -21.11 3.84 8.47
N LYS A 241 -20.72 3.52 9.71
CA LYS A 241 -20.36 4.55 10.71
C LYS A 241 -19.26 5.43 10.15
N ASN A 242 -19.43 6.75 10.26
CA ASN A 242 -18.36 7.70 9.93
C ASN A 242 -17.38 7.76 11.08
N LEU A 243 -16.17 7.25 10.83
CA LEU A 243 -15.04 7.26 11.76
C LEU A 243 -14.13 8.45 11.44
N LYS A 244 -13.73 9.21 12.44
CA LYS A 244 -12.75 10.29 12.28
C LYS A 244 -11.34 9.76 12.42
N GLY A 245 -10.87 9.01 11.42
CA GLY A 245 -9.54 8.44 11.44
C GLY A 245 -9.43 7.10 10.73
N MET A 246 -8.21 6.62 10.64
CA MET A 246 -7.88 5.32 10.08
C MET A 246 -7.49 4.38 11.21
N TYR A 247 -8.10 3.22 11.26
CA TYR A 247 -7.89 2.24 12.33
C TYR A 247 -7.24 0.98 11.79
N LEU A 248 -6.29 0.42 12.56
CA LEU A 248 -5.65 -0.86 12.29
C LEU A 248 -5.53 -1.64 13.60
N GLU A 249 -6.00 -2.88 13.60
CA GLU A 249 -5.86 -3.77 14.74
C GLU A 249 -4.41 -4.29 14.88
N ALA A 250 -3.90 -4.25 16.10
CA ALA A 250 -2.58 -4.77 16.44
C ALA A 250 -2.57 -6.28 16.72
N ASP A 251 -3.74 -6.86 16.93
CA ASP A 251 -3.92 -8.27 17.28
C ASP A 251 -3.86 -9.19 16.03
N ASN A 252 -4.53 -10.35 16.07
CA ASN A 252 -4.30 -11.41 15.09
C ASN A 252 -5.03 -11.25 13.76
N ILE A 253 -6.18 -10.52 13.72
CA ILE A 253 -7.03 -10.43 12.52
C ILE A 253 -6.55 -9.31 11.58
N GLY A 254 -5.86 -8.29 12.13
CA GLY A 254 -5.38 -7.14 11.39
C GLY A 254 -6.54 -6.35 10.77
N LEU A 255 -7.64 -6.21 11.51
CA LEU A 255 -8.83 -5.49 11.06
C LEU A 255 -8.50 -4.03 10.81
N SER A 256 -8.79 -3.58 9.61
CA SER A 256 -8.49 -2.23 9.14
C SER A 256 -9.79 -1.51 8.78
N LEU A 257 -10.00 -0.33 9.34
CA LEU A 257 -11.21 0.47 9.15
C LEU A 257 -10.84 1.89 8.74
N ARG A 258 -11.54 2.43 7.74
CA ARG A 258 -11.52 3.86 7.38
C ARG A 258 -12.74 4.21 6.53
N ASN A 259 -13.08 5.48 6.45
CA ASN A 259 -14.11 5.96 5.53
C ASN A 259 -13.51 6.44 4.21
N TYR A 260 -14.30 6.35 3.16
CA TYR A 260 -14.10 7.01 1.87
C TYR A 260 -15.47 7.35 1.29
N GLU A 261 -15.74 8.63 1.09
CA GLU A 261 -17.08 9.11 0.75
C GLU A 261 -18.13 8.55 1.73
N ASP A 262 -19.22 7.97 1.22
CA ASP A 262 -20.29 7.36 2.03
C ASP A 262 -20.01 5.89 2.41
N TYR A 263 -18.79 5.39 2.15
CA TYR A 263 -18.42 4.01 2.44
C TYR A 263 -17.53 3.90 3.68
N LEU A 264 -17.81 2.88 4.48
CA LEU A 264 -16.86 2.34 5.45
C LEU A 264 -16.08 1.19 4.80
N LEU A 265 -14.78 1.35 4.63
CA LEU A 265 -13.89 0.31 4.13
C LEU A 265 -13.43 -0.55 5.30
N ILE A 266 -13.69 -1.86 5.19
CA ILE A 266 -13.31 -2.86 6.18
C ILE A 266 -12.32 -3.81 5.53
N GLY A 267 -11.06 -3.75 5.94
CA GLY A 267 -10.00 -4.64 5.47
C GLY A 267 -9.60 -5.66 6.54
N GLY A 268 -9.13 -6.83 6.15
CA GLY A 268 -8.64 -7.83 7.09
C GLY A 268 -8.73 -9.26 6.57
N GLY A 269 -8.71 -10.23 7.50
CA GLY A 269 -8.82 -11.66 7.18
C GLY A 269 -7.65 -12.17 6.35
N GLY A 270 -6.46 -11.57 6.52
CA GLY A 270 -5.26 -11.91 5.77
C GLY A 270 -4.80 -13.34 6.04
N HIS A 271 -4.42 -14.05 4.99
CA HIS A 271 -3.84 -15.39 5.09
C HIS A 271 -2.83 -15.67 3.97
N ARG A 272 -1.97 -16.65 4.16
CA ARG A 272 -1.04 -17.07 3.13
C ARG A 272 -1.79 -17.64 1.93
N SER A 273 -1.49 -17.16 0.73
CA SER A 273 -2.10 -17.63 -0.52
C SER A 273 -1.93 -19.15 -0.68
N GLY A 274 -3.02 -19.83 -1.04
CA GLY A 274 -3.05 -21.28 -1.25
C GLY A 274 -3.27 -22.14 0.01
N LYS A 275 -3.33 -21.57 1.22
CA LYS A 275 -3.55 -22.34 2.46
C LYS A 275 -5.00 -22.40 2.92
N GLU A 276 -5.79 -21.37 2.67
CA GLU A 276 -7.18 -21.26 3.09
C GLU A 276 -8.09 -20.96 1.90
N LYS A 277 -9.37 -21.29 2.02
CA LYS A 277 -10.31 -21.13 0.90
C LYS A 277 -10.64 -19.66 0.64
N ASN A 278 -11.12 -18.94 1.61
CA ASN A 278 -11.34 -17.50 1.62
C ASN A 278 -11.87 -17.05 2.98
N ASN A 279 -11.74 -15.75 3.30
CA ASN A 279 -12.22 -15.16 4.55
C ASN A 279 -13.32 -14.10 4.33
N TRP A 280 -14.06 -14.20 3.22
CA TRP A 280 -15.16 -13.27 2.94
C TRP A 280 -16.27 -13.33 3.98
N ASP A 281 -16.62 -14.52 4.47
CA ASP A 281 -17.69 -14.68 5.47
C ASP A 281 -17.28 -14.02 6.78
N LEU A 282 -16.02 -14.15 7.20
CA LEU A 282 -15.49 -13.43 8.36
C LEU A 282 -15.66 -11.90 8.22
N LEU A 283 -15.28 -11.34 7.06
CA LEU A 283 -15.43 -9.90 6.86
C LEU A 283 -16.90 -9.48 6.79
N ARG A 284 -17.77 -10.28 6.18
CA ARG A 284 -19.20 -10.00 6.14
C ARG A 284 -19.83 -10.00 7.53
N ASP A 285 -19.42 -10.91 8.40
CA ASP A 285 -19.93 -10.97 9.78
C ASP A 285 -19.40 -9.78 10.62
N ILE A 286 -18.13 -9.41 10.44
CA ILE A 286 -17.58 -8.18 11.02
C ILE A 286 -18.34 -6.96 10.49
N ALA A 287 -18.57 -6.88 9.18
CA ALA A 287 -19.31 -5.77 8.58
C ALA A 287 -20.73 -5.64 9.14
N LYS A 288 -21.44 -6.74 9.36
CA LYS A 288 -22.77 -6.72 10.02
C LYS A 288 -22.69 -6.22 11.47
N ALA A 289 -21.62 -6.57 12.19
CA ALA A 289 -21.43 -6.14 13.57
C ALA A 289 -21.03 -4.65 13.67
N VAL A 290 -20.27 -4.13 12.69
CA VAL A 290 -19.74 -2.76 12.67
C VAL A 290 -20.68 -1.77 11.97
N SER A 291 -21.44 -2.24 10.95
CA SER A 291 -22.40 -1.41 10.21
C SER A 291 -23.81 -1.90 10.44
N TYR A 292 -24.67 -1.08 11.04
CA TYR A 292 -26.10 -1.38 11.24
C TYR A 292 -26.95 -1.33 9.95
N THR A 293 -26.34 -1.38 8.75
CA THR A 293 -27.01 -1.12 7.47
C THR A 293 -26.79 -2.20 6.41
N HIS A 294 -27.70 -2.24 5.43
CA HIS A 294 -27.69 -3.20 4.32
C HIS A 294 -26.39 -3.16 3.51
N LEU A 295 -25.71 -4.31 3.44
CA LEU A 295 -24.48 -4.51 2.68
C LEU A 295 -24.74 -4.35 1.16
N ARG A 296 -24.21 -3.28 0.55
CA ARG A 296 -23.75 -3.33 -0.83
C ARG A 296 -22.25 -3.58 -0.78
N ALA A 297 -21.85 -4.82 -0.94
CA ALA A 297 -20.46 -5.20 -0.84
C ALA A 297 -19.76 -5.03 -2.21
N HIS A 298 -18.81 -4.11 -2.31
CA HIS A 298 -17.80 -4.14 -3.35
C HIS A 298 -16.64 -5.00 -2.83
N GLU A 299 -16.54 -6.22 -3.35
CA GLU A 299 -15.48 -7.14 -2.95
C GLU A 299 -14.22 -6.86 -3.78
N THR A 300 -13.12 -6.52 -3.12
CA THR A 300 -11.81 -6.36 -3.77
C THR A 300 -10.85 -7.47 -3.34
N ARG A 301 -10.12 -8.04 -4.29
CA ARG A 301 -9.07 -9.01 -4.02
C ARG A 301 -7.72 -8.34 -4.21
N SER A 302 -6.92 -8.22 -3.15
CA SER A 302 -5.49 -8.00 -3.30
C SER A 302 -4.78 -9.36 -3.35
N ASN A 303 -4.02 -9.60 -4.37
CA ASN A 303 -3.16 -10.80 -4.49
C ASN A 303 -1.80 -10.51 -3.91
#